data_d7fa0eca8438a882d1f919a910a010a6
#
_entry.id   d7fa0eca8438a882d1f919a910a010a6
#
_cell.length_a   1.000
_cell.length_b   1.000
_cell.length_c   1.000
_cell.angle_alpha   90.00
_cell.angle_beta   90.00
_cell.angle_gamma   90.00
#
_symmetry.space_group_name_H-M   'P 1'
#
loop_
_entity.id
_entity.type
_entity.pdbx_description
1 polymer ?
#
loop_
_entity_poly.entity_id
_entity_poly.type
_entity_poly.pdbx_seq_one_letter_code
_entity_poly.pdbx_strand_id
1 'polypeptide(L)'
;MRLRLALASNPVRFLVMAIYWTVFWTLGTSLAWGPPDTDIRITVIVSVVSGLVFAFLLVGWTRPRHEQLVDAVAGLDRVGRSQAITAVTRGVVPADPAVRSSAIRLGTAFLGDTSVQELKRQELFAWAGLAFFTIMLTPIAMFAPGSHPGLFFFALALLVLLACWLDARSTRRVLHNVTLAERG
;
A
#
# COMPACT_ATOMS: atom_id res chain seq x y z
N MET A 1 7.17 1.58 -7.39
CA MET A 1 7.72 0.99 -6.16
C MET A 1 6.86 -0.17 -5.63
N ARG A 2 5.54 -0.03 -5.51
CA ARG A 2 4.60 -1.04 -4.97
C ARG A 2 4.65 -2.40 -5.68
N LEU A 3 4.65 -2.43 -7.03
CA LEU A 3 4.66 -3.69 -7.77
C LEU A 3 5.97 -4.48 -7.56
N ARG A 4 7.11 -3.77 -7.45
CA ARG A 4 8.39 -4.42 -7.12
C ARG A 4 8.39 -5.04 -5.73
N LEU A 5 7.80 -4.35 -4.75
CA LEU A 5 7.64 -4.89 -3.40
C LEU A 5 6.64 -6.06 -3.37
N ALA A 6 5.56 -5.97 -4.14
CA ALA A 6 4.58 -7.05 -4.27
C ALA A 6 5.18 -8.33 -4.87
N LEU A 7 6.20 -8.20 -5.73
CA LEU A 7 6.96 -9.31 -6.32
C LEU A 7 8.19 -9.73 -5.49
N ALA A 8 8.52 -9.01 -4.41
CA ALA A 8 9.62 -9.39 -3.52
C ALA A 8 9.30 -10.68 -2.77
N SER A 9 10.34 -11.39 -2.35
CA SER A 9 10.18 -12.61 -1.55
C SER A 9 9.44 -12.34 -0.23
N ASN A 10 8.71 -13.32 0.26
CA ASN A 10 7.93 -13.21 1.50
C ASN A 10 8.74 -12.67 2.69
N PRO A 11 10.00 -13.10 2.95
CA PRO A 11 10.78 -12.54 4.07
C PRO A 11 11.10 -11.06 3.88
N VAL A 12 11.37 -10.59 2.65
CA VAL A 12 11.60 -9.17 2.38
C VAL A 12 10.33 -8.35 2.61
N ARG A 13 9.18 -8.85 2.16
CA ARG A 13 7.88 -8.20 2.38
C ARG A 13 7.56 -8.13 3.87
N PHE A 14 7.76 -9.24 4.59
CA PHE A 14 7.58 -9.31 6.03
C PHE A 14 8.45 -8.27 6.76
N LEU A 15 9.74 -8.23 6.46
CA LEU A 15 10.68 -7.29 7.09
C LEU A 15 10.28 -5.83 6.83
N VAL A 16 9.97 -5.48 5.59
CA VAL A 16 9.55 -4.10 5.23
C VAL A 16 8.27 -3.71 5.97
N MET A 17 7.28 -4.61 6.05
CA MET A 17 6.03 -4.32 6.75
C MET A 17 6.21 -4.25 8.27
N ALA A 18 7.05 -5.11 8.85
CA ALA A 18 7.37 -5.07 10.27
C ALA A 18 8.06 -3.75 10.65
N ILE A 19 9.08 -3.33 9.90
CA ILE A 19 9.77 -2.06 10.14
C ILE A 19 8.81 -0.89 9.98
N TYR A 20 8.04 -0.86 8.87
CA TYR A 20 7.09 0.23 8.62
C TYR A 20 6.08 0.37 9.77
N TRP A 21 5.49 -0.75 10.22
CA TRP A 21 4.49 -0.75 11.27
C TRP A 21 5.09 -0.39 12.63
N THR A 22 6.28 -0.91 12.95
CA THR A 22 6.98 -0.57 14.19
C THR A 22 7.29 0.92 14.27
N VAL A 23 7.87 1.49 13.21
CA VAL A 23 8.19 2.93 13.14
C VAL A 23 6.91 3.76 13.23
N PHE A 24 5.89 3.37 12.47
CA PHE A 24 4.60 4.05 12.48
C PHE A 24 3.97 4.06 13.89
N TRP A 25 3.95 2.91 14.57
CA TRP A 25 3.38 2.79 15.91
C TRP A 25 4.18 3.56 16.95
N THR A 26 5.51 3.45 16.92
CA THR A 26 6.39 4.19 17.84
C THR A 26 6.24 5.70 17.70
N LEU A 27 6.29 6.21 16.47
CA LEU A 27 6.08 7.64 16.19
C LEU A 27 4.68 8.08 16.59
N GLY A 28 3.68 7.26 16.26
CA GLY A 28 2.29 7.55 16.57
C GLY A 28 2.03 7.66 18.07
N THR A 29 2.52 6.71 18.85
CA THR A 29 2.37 6.76 20.32
C THR A 29 3.12 7.93 20.92
N SER A 30 4.34 8.22 20.47
CA SER A 30 5.12 9.36 20.95
C SER A 30 4.45 10.71 20.65
N LEU A 31 3.81 10.84 19.50
CA LEU A 31 3.08 12.06 19.13
C LEU A 31 1.73 12.19 19.83
N ALA A 32 1.04 11.06 20.11
CA ALA A 32 -0.29 11.08 20.70
C ALA A 32 -0.26 11.36 22.21
N TRP A 33 0.70 10.77 22.91
CA TRP A 33 0.73 10.80 24.39
C TRP A 33 1.93 11.53 24.99
N GLY A 34 2.77 12.14 24.14
CA GLY A 34 4.05 12.73 24.58
C GLY A 34 5.08 11.66 24.94
N PRO A 35 6.27 12.04 25.45
CA PRO A 35 7.19 11.07 26.01
C PRO A 35 6.49 10.37 27.17
N PRO A 36 6.28 9.04 27.09
CA PRO A 36 5.58 8.32 28.13
C PRO A 36 6.37 8.40 29.42
N ASP A 37 5.70 8.63 30.54
CA ASP A 37 6.26 8.38 31.89
C ASP A 37 6.59 6.88 32.05
N THR A 38 6.14 6.04 31.15
CA THR A 38 6.47 4.62 30.99
C THR A 38 7.88 4.45 30.42
N ASP A 39 8.61 3.49 30.96
CA ASP A 39 9.95 3.11 30.47
C ASP A 39 9.91 2.95 28.93
N ILE A 40 10.70 3.76 28.24
CA ILE A 40 10.82 3.75 26.77
C ILE A 40 11.05 2.34 26.19
N ARG A 41 11.67 1.46 26.98
CA ARG A 41 11.91 0.06 26.65
C ARG A 41 10.59 -0.69 26.44
N ILE A 42 9.61 -0.49 27.31
CA ILE A 42 8.29 -1.15 27.20
C ILE A 42 7.60 -0.69 25.93
N THR A 43 7.59 0.62 25.65
CA THR A 43 7.00 1.18 24.42
C THR A 43 7.65 0.59 23.18
N VAL A 44 8.97 0.48 23.13
CA VAL A 44 9.70 -0.10 21.99
C VAL A 44 9.36 -1.59 21.86
N ILE A 45 9.36 -2.35 22.94
CA ILE A 45 9.05 -3.80 22.89
C ILE A 45 7.63 -4.01 22.37
N VAL A 46 6.64 -3.28 22.89
CA VAL A 46 5.24 -3.39 22.43
C VAL A 46 5.10 -3.02 20.97
N SER A 47 5.80 -1.96 20.52
CA SER A 47 5.78 -1.54 19.12
C SER A 47 6.39 -2.59 18.19
N VAL A 48 7.50 -3.21 18.58
CA VAL A 48 8.16 -4.27 17.80
C VAL A 48 7.27 -5.51 17.73
N VAL A 49 6.74 -5.97 18.86
CA VAL A 49 5.85 -7.14 18.89
C VAL A 49 4.60 -6.89 18.03
N SER A 50 3.96 -5.73 18.17
CA SER A 50 2.82 -5.34 17.34
C SER A 50 3.17 -5.30 15.86
N GLY A 51 4.34 -4.75 15.51
CA GLY A 51 4.84 -4.70 14.15
C GLY A 51 5.05 -6.09 13.53
N LEU A 52 5.62 -7.01 14.28
CA LEU A 52 5.82 -8.40 13.86
C LEU A 52 4.49 -9.14 13.65
N VAL A 53 3.57 -9.03 14.60
CA VAL A 53 2.23 -9.65 14.51
C VAL A 53 1.47 -9.11 13.30
N PHE A 54 1.46 -7.79 13.11
CA PHE A 54 0.79 -7.16 11.98
C PHE A 54 1.39 -7.57 10.64
N ALA A 55 2.73 -7.60 10.54
CA ALA A 55 3.42 -8.03 9.33
C ALA A 55 3.10 -9.48 9.00
N PHE A 56 3.03 -10.37 10.00
CA PHE A 56 2.66 -11.77 9.82
C PHE A 56 1.23 -11.92 9.26
N LEU A 57 0.27 -11.22 9.87
CA LEU A 57 -1.13 -11.22 9.41
C LEU A 57 -1.25 -10.67 7.99
N LEU A 58 -0.58 -9.54 7.69
CA LEU A 58 -0.67 -8.89 6.39
C LEU A 58 -0.03 -9.73 5.27
N VAL A 59 1.13 -10.34 5.54
CA VAL A 59 1.80 -11.21 4.56
C VAL A 59 0.96 -12.47 4.33
N GLY A 60 0.37 -13.05 5.38
CA GLY A 60 -0.53 -14.19 5.26
C GLY A 60 -1.76 -13.86 4.40
N TRP A 61 -2.41 -12.73 4.68
CA TRP A 61 -3.58 -12.28 3.91
C TRP A 61 -3.26 -12.00 2.44
N THR A 62 -2.12 -11.39 2.16
CA THR A 62 -1.74 -11.02 0.79
C THR A 62 -1.06 -12.14 0.01
N ARG A 63 -0.84 -13.32 0.62
CA ARG A 63 -0.15 -14.45 0.02
C ARG A 63 -0.79 -14.96 -1.28
N PRO A 64 -2.11 -15.21 -1.37
CA PRO A 64 -2.71 -15.70 -2.61
C PRO A 64 -2.50 -14.75 -3.79
N ARG A 65 -2.63 -13.44 -3.55
CA ARG A 65 -2.38 -12.41 -4.57
C ARG A 65 -0.90 -12.33 -4.96
N HIS A 66 0.00 -12.53 -4.00
CA HIS A 66 1.43 -12.59 -4.27
C HIS A 66 1.79 -13.77 -5.19
N GLU A 67 1.25 -14.95 -4.93
CA GLU A 67 1.45 -16.14 -5.76
C GLU A 67 0.98 -15.89 -7.20
N GLN A 68 -0.19 -15.32 -7.40
CA GLN A 68 -0.70 -14.93 -8.73
C GLN A 68 0.22 -13.94 -9.47
N LEU A 69 0.79 -12.95 -8.76
CA LEU A 69 1.71 -11.99 -9.35
C LEU A 69 3.05 -12.64 -9.73
N VAL A 70 3.56 -13.56 -8.92
CA VAL A 70 4.78 -14.31 -9.20
C VAL A 70 4.58 -15.23 -10.39
N ASP A 71 3.47 -15.94 -10.44
CA ASP A 71 3.13 -16.84 -11.56
C ASP A 71 2.96 -16.08 -12.89
N ALA A 72 2.43 -14.87 -12.85
CA ALA A 72 2.28 -14.05 -14.06
C ALA A 72 3.62 -13.71 -14.75
N VAL A 73 4.72 -13.69 -13.98
CA VAL A 73 6.08 -13.44 -14.49
C VAL A 73 6.96 -14.70 -14.46
N ALA A 74 6.38 -15.87 -14.17
CA ALA A 74 7.10 -17.13 -14.20
C ALA A 74 7.62 -17.42 -15.60
N GLY A 75 8.83 -17.97 -15.69
CA GLY A 75 9.49 -18.26 -16.98
C GLY A 75 10.23 -17.10 -17.62
N LEU A 76 10.06 -15.85 -17.14
CA LEU A 76 10.88 -14.74 -17.59
C LEU A 76 12.21 -14.67 -16.83
N ASP A 77 13.27 -14.34 -17.55
CA ASP A 77 14.55 -13.98 -16.97
C ASP A 77 14.47 -12.65 -16.19
N ARG A 78 15.56 -12.23 -15.57
CA ARG A 78 15.60 -10.99 -14.77
C ARG A 78 15.31 -9.74 -15.61
N VAL A 79 15.77 -9.73 -16.86
CA VAL A 79 15.59 -8.58 -17.79
C VAL A 79 14.13 -8.52 -18.22
N GLY A 80 13.57 -9.64 -18.69
CA GLY A 80 12.16 -9.76 -19.09
C GLY A 80 11.19 -9.40 -17.97
N ARG A 81 11.46 -9.83 -16.73
CA ARG A 81 10.67 -9.41 -15.55
C ARG A 81 10.71 -7.90 -15.35
N SER A 82 11.90 -7.29 -15.46
CA SER A 82 12.03 -5.83 -15.34
C SER A 82 11.28 -5.08 -16.43
N GLN A 83 11.32 -5.60 -17.66
CA GLN A 83 10.59 -5.06 -18.79
C GLN A 83 9.07 -5.21 -18.62
N ALA A 84 8.57 -6.37 -18.17
CA ALA A 84 7.16 -6.58 -17.87
C ALA A 84 6.65 -5.62 -16.78
N ILE A 85 7.40 -5.45 -15.69
CA ILE A 85 7.07 -4.47 -14.63
C ILE A 85 7.05 -3.03 -15.21
N THR A 86 8.02 -2.69 -16.07
CA THR A 86 8.09 -1.36 -16.69
C THR A 86 6.92 -1.13 -17.65
N ALA A 87 6.53 -2.15 -18.40
CA ALA A 87 5.35 -2.11 -19.26
C ALA A 87 4.09 -1.78 -18.46
N VAL A 88 3.83 -2.52 -17.38
CA VAL A 88 2.66 -2.31 -16.53
C VAL A 88 2.68 -0.95 -15.83
N THR A 89 3.84 -0.48 -15.37
CA THR A 89 3.94 0.74 -14.57
C THR A 89 4.08 2.02 -15.39
N ARG A 90 4.71 1.95 -16.57
CA ARG A 90 5.02 3.11 -17.42
C ARG A 90 4.32 3.10 -18.78
N GLY A 91 3.65 2.02 -19.15
CA GLY A 91 2.95 1.90 -20.43
C GLY A 91 3.87 1.69 -21.64
N VAL A 92 5.10 1.24 -21.41
CA VAL A 92 6.04 0.93 -22.51
C VAL A 92 5.71 -0.46 -23.04
N VAL A 93 5.21 -0.55 -24.28
CA VAL A 93 4.86 -1.84 -24.89
C VAL A 93 6.15 -2.61 -25.23
N PRO A 94 6.38 -3.81 -24.65
CA PRO A 94 7.55 -4.62 -24.97
C PRO A 94 7.52 -5.10 -26.42
N ALA A 95 8.69 -5.13 -27.07
CA ALA A 95 8.83 -5.68 -28.42
C ALA A 95 8.71 -7.21 -28.43
N ASP A 96 9.19 -7.87 -27.37
CA ASP A 96 9.12 -9.31 -27.20
C ASP A 96 7.68 -9.75 -26.85
N PRO A 97 7.03 -10.62 -27.67
CA PRO A 97 5.68 -11.11 -27.41
C PRO A 97 5.53 -11.86 -26.09
N ALA A 98 6.57 -12.60 -25.67
CA ALA A 98 6.56 -13.35 -24.42
C ALA A 98 6.54 -12.40 -23.21
N VAL A 99 7.33 -11.34 -23.26
CA VAL A 99 7.35 -10.28 -22.23
C VAL A 99 6.03 -9.51 -22.22
N ARG A 100 5.47 -9.22 -23.41
CA ARG A 100 4.18 -8.55 -23.55
C ARG A 100 3.04 -9.36 -22.92
N SER A 101 2.93 -10.65 -23.25
CA SER A 101 1.90 -11.52 -22.67
C SER A 101 2.01 -11.65 -21.15
N SER A 102 3.23 -11.70 -20.64
CA SER A 102 3.47 -11.71 -19.19
C SER A 102 3.16 -10.36 -18.53
N ALA A 103 3.40 -9.24 -19.22
CA ALA A 103 3.00 -7.90 -18.72
C ALA A 103 1.47 -7.77 -18.63
N ILE A 104 0.73 -8.26 -19.61
CA ILE A 104 -0.73 -8.29 -19.59
C ILE A 104 -1.21 -9.14 -18.41
N ARG A 105 -0.72 -10.38 -18.26
CA ARG A 105 -1.07 -11.26 -17.11
C ARG A 105 -0.73 -10.62 -15.78
N LEU A 106 0.44 -9.99 -15.66
CA LEU A 106 0.86 -9.27 -14.44
C LEU A 106 -0.07 -8.10 -14.12
N GLY A 107 -0.44 -7.33 -15.13
CA GLY A 107 -1.38 -6.22 -14.98
C GLY A 107 -2.77 -6.70 -14.57
N THR A 108 -3.28 -7.75 -15.20
CA THR A 108 -4.57 -8.37 -14.87
C THR A 108 -4.57 -8.95 -13.45
N ALA A 109 -3.52 -9.68 -13.06
CA ALA A 109 -3.35 -10.19 -11.70
C ALA A 109 -3.24 -9.05 -10.67
N PHE A 110 -2.59 -7.94 -11.04
CA PHE A 110 -2.50 -6.76 -10.17
C PHE A 110 -3.84 -6.04 -10.02
N LEU A 111 -4.63 -5.93 -11.07
CA LEU A 111 -5.97 -5.33 -11.04
C LEU A 111 -6.96 -6.24 -10.29
N GLY A 112 -6.81 -7.57 -10.42
CA GLY A 112 -7.80 -8.53 -9.94
C GLY A 112 -9.17 -8.25 -10.55
N ASP A 113 -10.23 -8.39 -9.75
CA ASP A 113 -11.60 -8.10 -10.16
C ASP A 113 -11.96 -6.60 -10.11
N THR A 114 -10.96 -5.71 -9.98
CA THR A 114 -11.20 -4.28 -9.79
C THR A 114 -11.73 -3.63 -11.08
N SER A 115 -13.01 -3.36 -11.12
CA SER A 115 -13.65 -2.64 -12.22
C SER A 115 -13.39 -1.11 -12.13
N VAL A 116 -13.54 -0.40 -13.27
CA VAL A 116 -13.47 1.07 -13.30
C VAL A 116 -14.49 1.71 -12.34
N GLN A 117 -15.65 1.06 -12.20
CA GLN A 117 -16.71 1.52 -11.32
C GLN A 117 -16.34 1.37 -9.85
N GLU A 118 -15.66 0.30 -9.50
CA GLU A 118 -15.15 0.04 -8.16
C GLU A 118 -14.03 1.01 -7.75
N LEU A 119 -13.15 1.36 -8.69
CA LEU A 119 -12.14 2.40 -8.50
C LEU A 119 -12.76 3.78 -8.20
N LYS A 120 -13.81 4.17 -8.95
CA LYS A 120 -14.54 5.41 -8.69
C LYS A 120 -15.21 5.39 -7.32
N ARG A 121 -15.77 4.24 -6.94
CA ARG A 121 -16.40 4.06 -5.62
C ARG A 121 -15.36 4.17 -4.49
N GLN A 122 -14.20 3.53 -4.64
CA GLN A 122 -13.11 3.62 -3.66
C GLN A 122 -12.59 5.06 -3.50
N GLU A 123 -12.43 5.81 -4.60
CA GLU A 123 -12.08 7.23 -4.53
C GLU A 123 -13.15 8.05 -3.82
N LEU A 124 -14.42 7.84 -4.13
CA LEU A 124 -15.52 8.53 -3.46
C LEU A 124 -15.52 8.24 -1.95
N PHE A 125 -15.33 6.99 -1.56
CA PHE A 125 -15.20 6.62 -0.14
C PHE A 125 -13.99 7.23 0.53
N ALA A 126 -12.85 7.32 -0.17
CA ALA A 126 -11.65 8.00 0.36
C ALA A 126 -11.92 9.49 0.60
N TRP A 127 -12.55 10.19 -0.35
CA TRP A 127 -12.92 11.60 -0.20
C TRP A 127 -13.98 11.81 0.89
N ALA A 128 -15.02 10.97 0.94
CA ALA A 128 -16.04 11.03 1.98
C ALA A 128 -15.44 10.77 3.37
N GLY A 129 -14.54 9.79 3.47
CA GLY A 129 -13.79 9.51 4.68
C GLY A 129 -12.95 10.71 5.12
N LEU A 130 -12.22 11.35 4.20
CA LEU A 130 -11.43 12.55 4.50
C LEU A 130 -12.31 13.67 5.04
N ALA A 131 -13.40 13.97 4.35
CA ALA A 131 -14.33 15.01 4.78
C ALA A 131 -14.90 14.69 6.17
N PHE A 132 -15.35 13.46 6.40
CA PHE A 132 -15.87 13.02 7.69
C PHE A 132 -14.83 13.15 8.82
N PHE A 133 -13.62 12.64 8.62
CA PHE A 133 -12.55 12.75 9.62
C PHE A 133 -12.14 14.20 9.87
N THR A 134 -12.08 15.03 8.84
CA THR A 134 -11.77 16.46 9.00
C THR A 134 -12.85 17.15 9.83
N ILE A 135 -14.12 16.93 9.54
CA ILE A 135 -15.24 17.54 10.28
C ILE A 135 -15.27 17.05 11.74
N MET A 136 -15.03 15.77 11.98
CA MET A 136 -15.11 15.18 13.33
C MET A 136 -13.89 15.51 14.20
N LEU A 137 -12.68 15.54 13.62
CA LEU A 137 -11.46 15.72 14.40
C LEU A 137 -11.04 17.18 14.57
N THR A 138 -11.46 18.10 13.70
CA THR A 138 -11.14 19.51 13.82
C THR A 138 -11.67 20.12 15.13
N PRO A 139 -12.93 19.89 15.55
CA PRO A 139 -13.42 20.36 16.84
C PRO A 139 -12.65 19.76 18.03
N ILE A 140 -12.34 18.46 17.97
CA ILE A 140 -11.60 17.78 19.05
C ILE A 140 -10.20 18.39 19.21
N ALA A 141 -9.50 18.68 18.10
CA ALA A 141 -8.21 19.34 18.13
C ALA A 141 -8.28 20.78 18.64
N MET A 142 -9.40 21.50 18.40
CA MET A 142 -9.60 22.88 18.84
C MET A 142 -10.00 22.99 20.33
N PHE A 143 -10.78 22.05 20.85
CA PHE A 143 -11.38 22.15 22.18
C PHE A 143 -10.66 21.31 23.25
N ALA A 144 -9.61 20.57 22.91
CA ALA A 144 -8.78 19.81 23.85
C ALA A 144 -7.34 20.34 23.92
N PRO A 145 -7.13 21.56 24.45
CA PRO A 145 -5.78 22.13 24.57
C PRO A 145 -4.94 21.25 25.51
N GLY A 146 -3.79 20.81 25.02
CA GLY A 146 -2.85 19.97 25.76
C GLY A 146 -2.93 18.47 25.48
N SER A 147 -3.95 17.97 24.78
CA SER A 147 -3.98 16.60 24.30
C SER A 147 -3.62 16.54 22.80
N HIS A 148 -2.52 15.89 22.47
CA HIS A 148 -2.10 15.68 21.10
C HIS A 148 -2.71 14.44 20.39
N PRO A 149 -3.55 13.57 21.04
CA PRO A 149 -4.14 12.41 20.37
C PRO A 149 -5.00 12.81 19.16
N GLY A 150 -5.69 13.95 19.19
CA GLY A 150 -6.48 14.44 18.05
C GLY A 150 -5.62 14.72 16.82
N LEU A 151 -4.46 15.36 16.97
CA LEU A 151 -3.51 15.60 15.89
C LEU A 151 -2.94 14.31 15.32
N PHE A 152 -2.67 13.32 16.17
CA PHE A 152 -2.20 12.01 15.70
C PHE A 152 -3.26 11.29 14.86
N PHE A 153 -4.49 11.21 15.33
CA PHE A 153 -5.57 10.58 14.56
C PHE A 153 -5.87 11.32 13.25
N PHE A 154 -5.78 12.65 13.26
CA PHE A 154 -5.90 13.45 12.05
C PHE A 154 -4.78 13.17 11.04
N ALA A 155 -3.52 13.16 11.49
CA ALA A 155 -2.38 12.81 10.65
C ALA A 155 -2.48 11.38 10.11
N LEU A 156 -2.93 10.43 10.93
CA LEU A 156 -3.18 9.05 10.55
C LEU A 156 -4.25 8.95 9.46
N ALA A 157 -5.38 9.62 9.66
CA ALA A 157 -6.46 9.65 8.68
C ALA A 157 -5.99 10.24 7.35
N LEU A 158 -5.25 11.35 7.37
CA LEU A 158 -4.65 11.94 6.17
C LEU A 158 -3.70 10.97 5.46
N LEU A 159 -2.84 10.28 6.19
CA LEU A 159 -1.91 9.30 5.62
C LEU A 159 -2.64 8.12 4.97
N VAL A 160 -3.66 7.58 5.63
CA VAL A 160 -4.49 6.49 5.08
C VAL A 160 -5.19 6.95 3.81
N LEU A 161 -5.76 8.14 3.80
CA LEU A 161 -6.47 8.69 2.65
C LEU A 161 -5.53 9.00 1.49
N LEU A 162 -4.37 9.56 1.78
CA LEU A 162 -3.32 9.76 0.79
C LEU A 162 -2.87 8.43 0.20
N ALA A 163 -2.70 7.40 1.04
CA ALA A 163 -2.36 6.06 0.59
C ALA A 163 -3.45 5.47 -0.31
N CYS A 164 -4.73 5.59 0.05
CA CYS A 164 -5.87 5.16 -0.78
C CYS A 164 -5.93 5.92 -2.11
N TRP A 165 -5.73 7.24 -2.09
CA TRP A 165 -5.70 8.05 -3.32
C TRP A 165 -4.56 7.67 -4.25
N LEU A 166 -3.34 7.50 -3.70
CA LEU A 166 -2.17 7.05 -4.47
C LEU A 166 -2.38 5.64 -5.04
N ASP A 167 -3.09 4.78 -4.30
CA ASP A 167 -3.42 3.44 -4.77
C ASP A 167 -4.41 3.48 -5.93
N ALA A 168 -5.50 4.20 -5.81
CA ALA A 168 -6.48 4.39 -6.87
C ALA A 168 -5.84 4.98 -8.13
N ARG A 169 -4.96 6.00 -7.97
CA ARG A 169 -4.22 6.60 -9.09
C ARG A 169 -3.27 5.61 -9.76
N SER A 170 -2.57 4.78 -8.99
CA SER A 170 -1.66 3.76 -9.54
C SER A 170 -2.42 2.68 -10.28
N THR A 171 -3.55 2.25 -9.76
CA THR A 171 -4.42 1.22 -10.35
C THR A 171 -5.03 1.70 -11.68
N ARG A 172 -5.46 2.96 -11.77
CA ARG A 172 -5.92 3.56 -13.05
C ARG A 172 -4.84 3.58 -14.11
N ARG A 173 -3.61 3.91 -13.74
CA ARG A 173 -2.47 3.88 -14.69
C ARG A 173 -2.21 2.47 -15.19
N VAL A 174 -2.22 1.48 -14.30
CA VAL A 174 -2.03 0.08 -14.69
C VAL A 174 -3.14 -0.37 -15.63
N LEU A 175 -4.41 -0.06 -15.34
CA LEU A 175 -5.53 -0.38 -16.22
C LEU A 175 -5.34 0.20 -17.62
N HIS A 176 -4.99 1.49 -17.70
CA HIS A 176 -4.71 2.15 -18.99
C HIS A 176 -3.55 1.50 -19.74
N ASN A 177 -2.46 1.17 -19.04
CA ASN A 177 -1.27 0.56 -19.64
C ASN A 177 -1.55 -0.88 -20.14
N VAL A 178 -2.36 -1.65 -19.42
CA VAL A 178 -2.79 -3.00 -19.85
C VAL A 178 -3.61 -2.90 -21.14
N THR A 179 -4.57 -1.98 -21.21
CA THR A 179 -5.38 -1.80 -22.43
C THR A 179 -4.54 -1.34 -23.63
N LEU A 180 -3.48 -0.56 -23.42
CA LEU A 180 -2.54 -0.21 -24.48
C LEU A 180 -1.73 -1.43 -24.95
N ALA A 181 -1.26 -2.28 -24.04
CA ALA A 181 -0.51 -3.49 -24.37
C ALA A 181 -1.35 -4.54 -25.11
N GLU A 182 -2.67 -4.58 -24.87
CA GLU A 182 -3.61 -5.46 -25.58
C GLU A 182 -3.87 -5.02 -27.04
N ARG A 183 -3.73 -3.72 -27.33
CA ARG A 183 -4.01 -3.14 -28.65
C ARG A 183 -2.81 -3.12 -29.59
N GLY A 184 -1.60 -3.23 -29.07
CA GLY A 184 -0.33 -3.22 -29.83
C GLY A 184 0.22 -4.60 -30.07
#